data_1075f5a0d515e0ecef3097c1139702d7
#
_entry.id   1075f5a0d515e0ecef3097c1139702d7
#
_cell.length_a   1.000
_cell.length_b   1.000
_cell.length_c   1.000
_cell.angle_alpha   90.00
_cell.angle_beta   90.00
_cell.angle_gamma   90.00
#
_symmetry.space_group_name_H-M   'P 1'
#
loop_
_entity.id
_entity.type
_entity.pdbx_description
1 polymer ?
#
loop_
_entity_poly.entity_id
_entity_poly.type
_entity_poly.pdbx_seq_one_letter_code
_entity_poly.pdbx_strand_id
1 'polypeptide(L)'
;MGKIEFKVATIEDAPAIFSLLEKLSQDLDKEKEFSGSVKALEKYGFSEPPAFEAILASQNNKPLGLAVFFYEFSTWRGKSGLYIQDLYVTPKSRGLGLGAGLIKEAIKRGQLKDVVYVNLAVHNSNNDTLGFYENIGFIEINDKKTLLLEGKPFDMLRENN
;
A
#
# COMPACT_ATOMS: atom_id res chain seq x y z
N MET A 1 -24.52 5.91 -13.73
CA MET A 1 -23.25 5.35 -13.20
C MET A 1 -23.37 5.19 -11.70
N GLY A 2 -22.97 4.05 -11.16
CA GLY A 2 -22.92 3.84 -9.72
C GLY A 2 -21.88 4.78 -9.07
N LYS A 3 -22.16 5.20 -7.83
CA LYS A 3 -21.25 6.02 -7.03
C LYS A 3 -20.00 5.22 -6.67
N ILE A 4 -18.83 5.86 -6.71
CA ILE A 4 -17.61 5.29 -6.16
C ILE A 4 -17.65 5.43 -4.65
N GLU A 5 -17.38 4.34 -3.95
CA GLU A 5 -17.33 4.27 -2.51
C GLU A 5 -15.92 3.87 -2.06
N PHE A 6 -15.46 4.53 -0.99
CA PHE A 6 -14.21 4.19 -0.32
C PHE A 6 -14.52 3.64 1.07
N LYS A 7 -13.90 2.54 1.44
CA LYS A 7 -14.07 1.96 2.77
C LYS A 7 -12.76 1.43 3.34
N VAL A 8 -12.63 1.46 4.66
CA VAL A 8 -11.60 0.70 5.38
C VAL A 8 -11.95 -0.78 5.22
N ALA A 9 -10.99 -1.57 4.79
CA ALA A 9 -11.18 -3.00 4.58
C ALA A 9 -11.36 -3.74 5.91
N THR A 10 -12.16 -4.79 5.87
CA THR A 10 -12.36 -5.75 6.95
C THR A 10 -11.80 -7.13 6.53
N ILE A 11 -11.80 -8.11 7.43
CA ILE A 11 -11.29 -9.45 7.13
C ILE A 11 -12.02 -10.11 5.95
N GLU A 12 -13.30 -9.83 5.77
CA GLU A 12 -14.12 -10.33 4.66
C GLU A 12 -13.64 -9.80 3.31
N ASP A 13 -12.88 -8.71 3.30
CA ASP A 13 -12.32 -8.11 2.10
C ASP A 13 -10.97 -8.73 1.68
N ALA A 14 -10.39 -9.63 2.46
CA ALA A 14 -9.10 -10.24 2.16
C ALA A 14 -9.02 -10.87 0.75
N PRO A 15 -10.05 -11.58 0.23
CA PRO A 15 -10.04 -12.05 -1.15
C PRO A 15 -9.99 -10.93 -2.20
N ALA A 16 -10.69 -9.82 -1.97
CA ALA A 16 -10.68 -8.66 -2.86
C ALA A 16 -9.32 -7.97 -2.87
N ILE A 17 -8.70 -7.79 -1.68
CA ILE A 17 -7.34 -7.26 -1.52
C ILE A 17 -6.36 -8.13 -2.29
N PHE A 18 -6.40 -9.46 -2.08
CA PHE A 18 -5.53 -10.41 -2.77
C PHE A 18 -5.65 -10.30 -4.30
N SER A 19 -6.88 -10.29 -4.81
CA SER A 19 -7.13 -10.17 -6.27
C SER A 19 -6.57 -8.87 -6.86
N LEU A 20 -6.66 -7.76 -6.14
CA LEU A 20 -6.11 -6.48 -6.61
C LEU A 20 -4.58 -6.45 -6.55
N LEU A 21 -3.96 -7.05 -5.51
CA LEU A 21 -2.50 -7.20 -5.42
C LEU A 21 -1.94 -8.13 -6.50
N GLU A 22 -2.64 -9.23 -6.81
CA GLU A 22 -2.27 -10.11 -7.90
C GLU A 22 -2.28 -9.37 -9.24
N LYS A 23 -3.30 -8.56 -9.52
CA LYS A 23 -3.36 -7.70 -10.72
C LYS A 23 -2.24 -6.67 -10.74
N LEU A 24 -1.90 -6.08 -9.59
CA LEU A 24 -0.76 -5.16 -9.49
C LEU A 24 0.54 -5.87 -9.88
N SER A 25 0.77 -7.10 -9.39
CA SER A 25 1.96 -7.88 -9.73
C SER A 25 2.05 -8.18 -11.23
N GLN A 26 0.91 -8.47 -11.87
CA GLN A 26 0.80 -8.66 -13.31
C GLN A 26 1.12 -7.38 -14.09
N ASP A 27 0.55 -6.24 -13.68
CA ASP A 27 0.81 -4.94 -14.33
C ASP A 27 2.29 -4.50 -14.22
N LEU A 28 3.03 -5.02 -13.22
CA LEU A 28 4.45 -4.76 -13.01
C LEU A 28 5.38 -5.84 -13.59
N ASP A 29 4.84 -6.86 -14.27
CA ASP A 29 5.58 -8.04 -14.76
C ASP A 29 6.36 -8.77 -13.65
N LYS A 30 5.77 -8.83 -12.44
CA LYS A 30 6.38 -9.37 -11.20
C LYS A 30 5.58 -10.52 -10.57
N GLU A 31 4.78 -11.23 -11.34
CA GLU A 31 3.94 -12.33 -10.83
C GLU A 31 4.77 -13.44 -10.16
N LYS A 32 5.99 -13.66 -10.64
CA LYS A 32 6.91 -14.66 -10.08
C LYS A 32 7.44 -14.29 -8.68
N GLU A 33 7.45 -13.01 -8.37
CA GLU A 33 7.84 -12.48 -7.05
C GLU A 33 6.65 -12.43 -6.08
N PHE A 34 5.42 -12.51 -6.59
CA PHE A 34 4.20 -12.44 -5.79
C PHE A 34 3.87 -13.80 -5.18
N SER A 35 4.13 -13.94 -3.89
CA SER A 35 3.88 -15.17 -3.11
C SER A 35 2.90 -14.96 -1.95
N GLY A 36 2.13 -13.87 -1.98
CA GLY A 36 1.09 -13.59 -0.99
C GLY A 36 -0.06 -14.60 -1.03
N SER A 37 -0.90 -14.58 -0.01
CA SER A 37 -2.10 -15.43 0.07
C SER A 37 -3.20 -14.73 0.85
N VAL A 38 -4.46 -15.12 0.61
CA VAL A 38 -5.61 -14.65 1.39
C VAL A 38 -5.39 -14.93 2.88
N LYS A 39 -4.92 -16.14 3.25
CA LYS A 39 -4.63 -16.50 4.65
C LYS A 39 -3.59 -15.61 5.31
N ALA A 40 -2.54 -15.21 4.58
CA ALA A 40 -1.54 -14.29 5.09
C ALA A 40 -2.13 -12.90 5.33
N LEU A 41 -2.96 -12.40 4.39
CA LEU A 41 -3.67 -11.13 4.55
C LEU A 41 -4.61 -11.15 5.76
N GLU A 42 -5.38 -12.21 5.94
CA GLU A 42 -6.25 -12.39 7.10
C GLU A 42 -5.45 -12.38 8.41
N LYS A 43 -4.36 -13.15 8.46
CA LYS A 43 -3.54 -13.29 9.66
C LYS A 43 -2.85 -11.99 10.07
N TYR A 44 -2.26 -11.26 9.12
CA TYR A 44 -1.43 -10.09 9.44
C TYR A 44 -2.15 -8.76 9.31
N GLY A 45 -3.16 -8.65 8.49
CA GLY A 45 -3.91 -7.41 8.28
C GLY A 45 -5.04 -7.21 9.27
N PHE A 46 -5.53 -8.28 9.90
CA PHE A 46 -6.72 -8.23 10.76
C PHE A 46 -6.47 -8.84 12.15
N SER A 47 -5.21 -8.98 12.53
CA SER A 47 -4.78 -9.32 13.89
C SER A 47 -4.75 -8.06 14.78
N GLU A 48 -4.53 -8.25 16.08
CA GLU A 48 -4.38 -7.15 17.03
C GLU A 48 -2.98 -7.17 17.66
N PRO A 49 -2.11 -6.20 17.40
CA PRO A 49 -2.28 -5.09 16.43
C PRO A 49 -2.11 -5.58 14.97
N PRO A 50 -2.76 -4.93 14.00
CA PRO A 50 -2.59 -5.29 12.59
C PRO A 50 -1.21 -4.83 12.07
N ALA A 51 -0.62 -5.61 11.16
CA ALA A 51 0.62 -5.24 10.50
C ALA A 51 0.42 -4.16 9.42
N PHE A 52 -0.78 -4.09 8.84
CA PHE A 52 -1.19 -3.10 7.84
C PHE A 52 -2.68 -2.82 7.93
N GLU A 53 -3.10 -1.72 7.34
CA GLU A 53 -4.51 -1.43 7.03
C GLU A 53 -4.67 -1.27 5.52
N ALA A 54 -5.91 -1.35 5.04
CA ALA A 54 -6.22 -1.16 3.62
C ALA A 54 -7.48 -0.32 3.43
N ILE A 55 -7.49 0.48 2.36
CA ILE A 55 -8.67 1.17 1.83
C ILE A 55 -9.03 0.54 0.49
N LEU A 56 -10.29 0.20 0.30
CA LEU A 56 -10.83 -0.25 -0.98
C LEU A 56 -11.68 0.85 -1.62
N ALA A 57 -11.47 1.06 -2.91
CA ALA A 57 -12.38 1.82 -3.77
C ALA A 57 -13.25 0.84 -4.56
N SER A 58 -14.57 0.99 -4.53
CA SER A 58 -15.53 0.09 -5.19
C SER A 58 -16.61 0.88 -5.91
N GLN A 59 -17.22 0.26 -6.90
CA GLN A 59 -18.42 0.74 -7.56
C GLN A 59 -19.36 -0.45 -7.77
N ASN A 60 -20.61 -0.32 -7.33
CA ASN A 60 -21.59 -1.41 -7.37
C ASN A 60 -21.04 -2.73 -6.78
N ASN A 61 -20.42 -2.65 -5.61
CA ASN A 61 -19.73 -3.74 -4.91
C ASN A 61 -18.55 -4.39 -5.68
N LYS A 62 -18.12 -3.81 -6.79
CA LYS A 62 -16.97 -4.29 -7.54
C LYS A 62 -15.72 -3.51 -7.12
N PRO A 63 -14.70 -4.17 -6.59
CA PRO A 63 -13.43 -3.52 -6.25
C PRO A 63 -12.72 -2.98 -7.49
N LEU A 64 -12.34 -1.71 -7.46
CA LEU A 64 -11.68 -1.00 -8.56
C LEU A 64 -10.29 -0.53 -8.19
N GLY A 65 -10.00 -0.39 -6.90
CA GLY A 65 -8.71 0.09 -6.44
C GLY A 65 -8.45 -0.22 -4.97
N LEU A 66 -7.19 -0.12 -4.59
CA LEU A 66 -6.66 -0.51 -3.29
C LEU A 66 -5.52 0.42 -2.87
N ALA A 67 -5.49 0.80 -1.60
CA ALA A 67 -4.29 1.28 -0.92
C ALA A 67 -4.02 0.40 0.29
N VAL A 68 -2.83 -0.18 0.37
CA VAL A 68 -2.31 -0.90 1.56
C VAL A 68 -1.28 -0.01 2.22
N PHE A 69 -1.39 0.19 3.53
CA PHE A 69 -0.50 1.09 4.26
C PHE A 69 -0.29 0.62 5.69
N PHE A 70 0.79 1.10 6.29
CA PHE A 70 1.08 0.94 7.71
C PHE A 70 1.58 2.26 8.30
N TYR A 71 1.56 2.34 9.62
CA TYR A 71 2.02 3.51 10.34
C TYR A 71 3.50 3.41 10.61
N GLU A 72 4.20 4.54 10.46
CA GLU A 72 5.60 4.68 10.82
C GLU A 72 5.81 5.89 11.72
N PHE A 73 6.93 5.92 12.42
CA PHE A 73 7.31 7.03 13.28
C PHE A 73 8.73 7.47 12.97
N SER A 74 8.90 8.73 12.66
CA SER A 74 10.22 9.34 12.50
C SER A 74 10.76 9.82 13.83
N THR A 75 11.73 9.10 14.38
CA THR A 75 12.39 9.49 15.63
C THR A 75 13.12 10.84 15.52
N TRP A 76 13.65 11.14 14.34
CA TRP A 76 14.35 12.41 14.09
C TRP A 76 13.40 13.61 14.03
N ARG A 77 12.22 13.41 13.47
CA ARG A 77 11.21 14.47 13.33
C ARG A 77 10.23 14.52 14.50
N GLY A 78 10.19 13.44 15.33
CA GLY A 78 9.19 13.29 16.38
C GLY A 78 7.76 13.28 15.83
N LYS A 79 7.56 12.70 14.62
CA LYS A 79 6.30 12.74 13.89
C LYS A 79 5.86 11.34 13.45
N SER A 80 4.55 11.10 13.51
CA SER A 80 3.91 9.93 12.94
C SER A 80 3.63 10.10 11.45
N GLY A 81 3.77 9.04 10.67
CA GLY A 81 3.55 9.02 9.24
C GLY A 81 2.82 7.78 8.76
N LEU A 82 2.43 7.79 7.50
CA LEU A 82 1.98 6.64 6.75
C LEU A 82 3.05 6.21 5.76
N TYR A 83 3.23 4.90 5.63
CA TYR A 83 3.90 4.31 4.48
C TYR A 83 2.88 3.56 3.63
N ILE A 84 2.67 4.00 2.40
CA ILE A 84 1.83 3.30 1.44
C ILE A 84 2.68 2.21 0.79
N GLN A 85 2.38 0.95 1.12
CA GLN A 85 3.06 -0.23 0.59
C GLN A 85 2.65 -0.50 -0.84
N ASP A 86 1.34 -0.45 -1.12
CA ASP A 86 0.76 -0.71 -2.42
C ASP A 86 -0.36 0.28 -2.71
N LEU A 87 -0.36 0.84 -3.91
CA LEU A 87 -1.44 1.64 -4.47
C LEU A 87 -1.78 1.10 -5.86
N TYR A 88 -3.01 0.66 -6.03
CA TYR A 88 -3.45 0.09 -7.29
C TYR A 88 -4.83 0.59 -7.70
N VAL A 89 -5.00 0.86 -8.98
CA VAL A 89 -6.29 1.14 -9.61
C VAL A 89 -6.37 0.32 -10.89
N THR A 90 -7.47 -0.42 -11.08
CA THR A 90 -7.68 -1.21 -12.28
C THR A 90 -7.57 -0.35 -13.54
N PRO A 91 -6.96 -0.84 -14.64
CA PRO A 91 -6.68 -0.03 -15.83
C PRO A 91 -7.87 0.75 -16.35
N LYS A 92 -9.06 0.11 -16.41
CA LYS A 92 -10.30 0.74 -16.90
C LYS A 92 -10.84 1.86 -16.00
N SER A 93 -10.34 1.95 -14.76
CA SER A 93 -10.79 2.94 -13.75
C SER A 93 -9.75 4.03 -13.50
N ARG A 94 -8.64 4.02 -14.22
CA ARG A 94 -7.60 5.05 -14.15
C ARG A 94 -8.10 6.36 -14.76
N GLY A 95 -7.53 7.49 -14.33
CA GLY A 95 -7.96 8.82 -14.78
C GLY A 95 -9.25 9.33 -14.14
N LEU A 96 -9.91 8.55 -13.27
CA LEU A 96 -11.14 8.94 -12.57
C LEU A 96 -10.90 9.48 -11.14
N GLY A 97 -9.64 9.75 -10.78
CA GLY A 97 -9.29 10.29 -9.47
C GLY A 97 -9.26 9.26 -8.32
N LEU A 98 -9.41 7.95 -8.62
CA LEU A 98 -9.46 6.93 -7.57
C LEU A 98 -8.14 6.82 -6.79
N GLY A 99 -7.00 6.94 -7.46
CA GLY A 99 -5.69 6.88 -6.80
C GLY A 99 -5.52 8.00 -5.76
N ALA A 100 -5.84 9.23 -6.13
CA ALA A 100 -5.82 10.37 -5.21
C ALA A 100 -6.87 10.20 -4.09
N GLY A 101 -8.04 9.66 -4.41
CA GLY A 101 -9.09 9.35 -3.43
C GLY A 101 -8.63 8.32 -2.39
N LEU A 102 -7.96 7.25 -2.82
CA LEU A 102 -7.40 6.22 -1.94
C LEU A 102 -6.34 6.82 -0.98
N ILE A 103 -5.44 7.64 -1.49
CA ILE A 103 -4.44 8.35 -0.65
C ILE A 103 -5.13 9.26 0.36
N LYS A 104 -6.12 10.03 -0.08
CA LYS A 104 -6.90 10.92 0.79
C LYS A 104 -7.58 10.17 1.92
N GLU A 105 -8.23 9.04 1.63
CA GLU A 105 -8.89 8.23 2.66
C GLU A 105 -7.88 7.55 3.60
N ALA A 106 -6.72 7.12 3.11
CA ALA A 106 -5.63 6.63 3.96
C ALA A 106 -5.12 7.73 4.92
N ILE A 107 -4.92 8.96 4.43
CA ILE A 107 -4.53 10.11 5.27
C ILE A 107 -5.60 10.41 6.32
N LYS A 108 -6.87 10.43 5.92
CA LYS A 108 -8.00 10.63 6.83
C LYS A 108 -8.04 9.55 7.93
N ARG A 109 -7.82 8.30 7.57
CA ARG A 109 -7.68 7.19 8.53
C ARG A 109 -6.50 7.42 9.46
N GLY A 110 -5.38 7.92 8.93
CA GLY A 110 -4.15 8.24 9.67
C GLY A 110 -4.31 9.36 10.69
N GLN A 111 -5.33 10.20 10.60
CA GLN A 111 -5.64 11.23 11.61
C GLN A 111 -5.86 10.63 13.01
N LEU A 112 -6.34 9.39 13.07
CA LEU A 112 -6.48 8.65 14.35
C LEU A 112 -5.14 8.35 15.03
N LYS A 113 -4.01 8.50 14.32
CA LYS A 113 -2.63 8.26 14.77
C LYS A 113 -1.76 9.52 14.62
N ASP A 114 -2.36 10.69 14.51
CA ASP A 114 -1.65 11.97 14.34
C ASP A 114 -0.65 11.99 13.18
N VAL A 115 -0.99 11.32 12.08
CA VAL A 115 -0.16 11.26 10.87
C VAL A 115 -0.03 12.64 10.23
N VAL A 116 1.20 13.05 9.92
CA VAL A 116 1.51 14.35 9.32
C VAL A 116 2.31 14.26 8.00
N TYR A 117 2.69 13.06 7.56
CA TYR A 117 3.34 12.83 6.27
C TYR A 117 3.03 11.44 5.72
N VAL A 118 3.25 11.27 4.43
CA VAL A 118 3.12 9.99 3.71
C VAL A 118 4.40 9.71 2.96
N ASN A 119 4.94 8.51 3.13
CA ASN A 119 6.02 7.96 2.33
C ASN A 119 5.52 6.82 1.44
N LEU A 120 6.14 6.64 0.31
CA LEU A 120 5.98 5.48 -0.56
C LEU A 120 7.23 5.31 -1.42
N ALA A 121 7.38 4.15 -2.03
CA ALA A 121 8.41 3.87 -3.02
C ALA A 121 7.76 3.55 -4.38
N VAL A 122 8.39 4.05 -5.45
CA VAL A 122 8.00 3.76 -6.83
C VAL A 122 9.13 2.98 -7.48
N HIS A 123 8.83 1.90 -8.21
CA HIS A 123 9.83 1.19 -8.98
C HIS A 123 10.48 2.10 -10.02
N ASN A 124 11.81 2.02 -10.15
CA ASN A 124 12.58 2.84 -11.10
C ASN A 124 12.10 2.70 -12.55
N SER A 125 11.53 1.55 -12.92
CA SER A 125 10.95 1.29 -14.25
C SER A 125 9.56 1.91 -14.45
N ASN A 126 8.94 2.44 -13.41
CA ASN A 126 7.55 2.94 -13.45
C ASN A 126 7.49 4.48 -13.47
N ASN A 127 8.19 5.09 -14.43
CA ASN A 127 8.26 6.54 -14.58
C ASN A 127 6.89 7.20 -14.83
N ASP A 128 5.93 6.48 -15.42
CA ASP A 128 4.58 7.02 -15.71
C ASP A 128 3.79 7.32 -14.43
N THR A 129 4.05 6.58 -13.34
CA THR A 129 3.41 6.84 -12.05
C THR A 129 4.04 7.98 -11.26
N LEU A 130 5.30 8.31 -11.51
CA LEU A 130 6.00 9.39 -10.80
C LEU A 130 5.27 10.73 -10.98
N GLY A 131 4.89 11.06 -12.21
CA GLY A 131 4.13 12.29 -12.52
C GLY A 131 2.79 12.37 -11.78
N PHE A 132 2.10 11.25 -11.58
CA PHE A 132 0.88 11.18 -10.76
C PHE A 132 1.15 11.62 -9.32
N TYR A 133 2.21 11.12 -8.70
CA TYR A 133 2.57 11.49 -7.33
C TYR A 133 3.03 12.94 -7.21
N GLU A 134 3.85 13.40 -8.14
CA GLU A 134 4.30 14.80 -8.19
C GLU A 134 3.13 15.78 -8.31
N ASN A 135 2.12 15.47 -9.13
CA ASN A 135 0.91 16.27 -9.28
C ASN A 135 0.08 16.38 -8.00
N ILE A 136 0.19 15.41 -7.10
CA ILE A 136 -0.47 15.43 -5.78
C ILE A 136 0.36 16.23 -4.77
N GLY A 137 1.65 16.43 -5.04
CA GLY A 137 2.57 17.17 -4.17
C GLY A 137 3.63 16.32 -3.50
N PHE A 138 3.80 15.04 -3.91
CA PHE A 138 4.95 14.26 -3.47
C PHE A 138 6.23 14.79 -4.10
N ILE A 139 7.31 14.71 -3.35
CA ILE A 139 8.65 15.06 -3.81
C ILE A 139 9.54 13.83 -3.78
N GLU A 140 10.39 13.67 -4.78
CA GLU A 140 11.37 12.59 -4.81
C GLU A 140 12.49 12.86 -3.80
N ILE A 141 12.89 11.82 -3.04
CA ILE A 141 13.99 11.88 -2.07
C ILE A 141 15.05 10.86 -2.48
N ASN A 142 16.23 11.35 -2.87
CA ASN A 142 17.32 10.54 -3.43
C ASN A 142 18.52 10.39 -2.48
N ASP A 143 18.35 10.60 -1.19
CA ASP A 143 19.41 10.59 -0.18
C ASP A 143 19.65 9.22 0.46
N LYS A 144 18.86 8.20 0.08
CA LYS A 144 18.86 6.88 0.71
C LYS A 144 18.94 5.75 -0.31
N LYS A 145 19.54 4.65 0.12
CA LYS A 145 19.50 3.36 -0.60
C LYS A 145 18.69 2.36 0.21
N THR A 146 17.87 1.57 -0.46
CA THR A 146 17.18 0.44 0.16
C THR A 146 18.12 -0.75 0.25
N LEU A 147 18.21 -1.36 1.44
CA LEU A 147 18.99 -2.56 1.69
C LEU A 147 18.06 -3.66 2.18
N LEU A 148 18.31 -4.90 1.75
CA LEU A 148 17.54 -6.08 2.13
C LEU A 148 18.46 -7.13 2.74
N LEU A 149 18.05 -7.73 3.83
CA LEU A 149 18.67 -8.92 4.44
C LEU A 149 17.61 -10.01 4.55
N GLU A 150 17.79 -11.10 3.84
CA GLU A 150 16.87 -12.25 3.86
C GLU A 150 17.60 -13.58 3.63
N GLY A 151 16.89 -14.69 3.77
CA GLY A 151 17.41 -16.04 3.54
C GLY A 151 18.51 -16.42 4.53
N LYS A 152 19.51 -17.18 4.06
CA LYS A 152 20.58 -17.73 4.92
C LYS A 152 21.32 -16.67 5.77
N PRO A 153 21.70 -15.49 5.27
CA PRO A 153 22.31 -14.46 6.11
C PRO A 153 21.40 -13.97 7.24
N PHE A 154 20.09 -13.86 7.01
CA PHE A 154 19.11 -13.53 8.03
C PHE A 154 19.03 -14.64 9.09
N ASP A 155 18.96 -15.90 8.67
CA ASP A 155 18.89 -17.06 9.57
C ASP A 155 20.13 -17.14 10.47
N MET A 156 21.32 -16.93 9.92
CA MET A 156 22.57 -16.92 10.70
C MET A 156 22.58 -15.87 11.81
N LEU A 157 22.03 -14.67 11.58
CA LEU A 157 21.95 -13.62 12.61
C LEU A 157 20.87 -13.93 13.66
N ARG A 158 19.81 -14.62 13.28
CA ARG A 158 18.74 -15.04 14.19
C ARG A 158 19.20 -16.14 15.14
N GLU A 159 20.03 -17.09 14.67
CA GLU A 159 20.45 -18.28 15.42
C GLU A 159 21.66 -18.07 16.34
N ASN A 160 22.38 -16.95 16.19
CA ASN A 160 23.57 -16.61 16.99
C ASN A 160 23.23 -15.98 18.36
N ASN A 161 22.13 -16.42 19.03
CA ASN A 161 21.80 -16.07 20.41
C ASN A 161 22.01 -17.26 21.34
#